data_ede5926f3550eb93317800d1066fa643
#
_entry.id   ede5926f3550eb93317800d1066fa643
#
_cell.length_a   1.000
_cell.length_b   1.000
_cell.length_c   1.000
_cell.angle_alpha   90.00
_cell.angle_beta   90.00
_cell.angle_gamma   90.00
#
_symmetry.space_group_name_H-M   'P 1'
#
loop_
_entity.id
_entity.type
_entity.pdbx_description
1 polymer ?
#
loop_
_entity_poly.entity_id
_entity_poly.type
_entity_poly.pdbx_seq_one_letter_code
_entity_poly.pdbx_strand_id
1 'polypeptide(L)'
;FNQYELKLSEMKRTEKDRSPIYWKEALEDTIYTLNFHAKNLSAEDTIGLRKYIMPVYNHLVMFVPYRSVDELIALHKANVLDNIELGFDSEIRDGQIHTQNKILQYDLLINCIGQKNLNIEDFPFKDLVRENYVTQASIKITNSISEALTQGCSIYENQLYLPGVAIDDSFQSLSDKMEPTGLYILSIPLIRGFNPDLSGLPLLNDAAELVIDNIQ
;
A
#
# COMPACT_ATOMS: atom_id res chain seq x y z
N PHE A 1 -2.27 22.74 -4.61
CA PHE A 1 -2.63 23.20 -3.25
C PHE A 1 -4.14 23.40 -3.03
N ASN A 2 -4.96 23.63 -4.03
CA ASN A 2 -6.43 23.73 -3.89
C ASN A 2 -7.04 22.54 -3.14
N GLN A 3 -6.50 21.34 -3.34
CA GLN A 3 -6.96 20.14 -2.63
C GLN A 3 -6.63 20.17 -1.13
N TYR A 4 -5.49 20.75 -0.74
CA TYR A 4 -5.15 20.94 0.67
C TYR A 4 -6.08 21.97 1.33
N GLU A 5 -6.44 23.04 0.62
CA GLU A 5 -7.40 24.04 1.11
C GLU A 5 -8.81 23.44 1.30
N LEU A 6 -9.24 22.57 0.37
CA LEU A 6 -10.49 21.82 0.51
C LEU A 6 -10.44 20.88 1.72
N LYS A 7 -9.38 20.08 1.87
CA LYS A 7 -9.17 19.22 3.04
C LYS A 7 -9.19 20.03 4.34
N LEU A 8 -8.49 21.16 4.39
CA LEU A 8 -8.45 22.02 5.56
C LEU A 8 -9.84 22.57 5.92
N SER A 9 -10.63 23.01 4.92
CA SER A 9 -12.00 23.50 5.13
C SER A 9 -12.92 22.39 5.66
N GLU A 10 -12.78 21.18 5.15
CA GLU A 10 -13.52 20.01 5.59
C GLU A 10 -13.17 19.62 7.03
N MET A 11 -11.87 19.61 7.38
CA MET A 11 -11.39 19.34 8.75
C MET A 11 -11.91 20.39 9.74
N LYS A 12 -11.85 21.68 9.39
CA LYS A 12 -12.40 22.77 10.22
C LYS A 12 -13.89 22.62 10.47
N ARG A 13 -14.64 22.21 9.45
CA ARG A 13 -16.08 21.94 9.57
C ARG A 13 -16.32 20.77 10.52
N THR A 14 -15.62 19.65 10.33
CA THR A 14 -15.75 18.46 11.14
C THR A 14 -15.42 18.76 12.61
N GLU A 15 -14.36 19.51 12.88
CA GLU A 15 -14.00 19.93 14.23
C GLU A 15 -15.09 20.81 14.86
N LYS A 16 -15.60 21.78 14.11
CA LYS A 16 -16.66 22.70 14.58
C LYS A 16 -17.97 21.97 14.86
N ASP A 17 -18.38 21.13 13.94
CA ASP A 17 -19.68 20.45 13.99
C ASP A 17 -19.64 19.17 14.81
N ARG A 18 -18.44 18.70 15.19
CA ARG A 18 -18.18 17.41 15.87
C ARG A 18 -18.87 16.25 15.17
N SER A 19 -18.97 16.33 13.87
CA SER A 19 -19.61 15.30 13.05
C SER A 19 -18.61 14.65 12.11
N PRO A 20 -18.58 13.32 12.05
CA PRO A 20 -17.69 12.59 11.15
C PRO A 20 -18.07 12.81 9.69
N ILE A 21 -17.13 12.51 8.81
CA ILE A 21 -17.40 12.48 7.37
C ILE A 21 -17.79 11.05 7.02
N TYR A 22 -19.06 10.72 7.18
CA TYR A 22 -19.60 9.37 7.12
C TYR A 22 -19.16 8.54 5.90
N TRP A 23 -19.03 9.15 4.71
CA TRP A 23 -18.58 8.40 3.54
C TRP A 23 -17.10 8.03 3.61
N LYS A 24 -16.26 8.85 4.27
CA LYS A 24 -14.84 8.52 4.50
C LYS A 24 -14.71 7.39 5.50
N GLU A 25 -15.47 7.44 6.59
CA GLU A 25 -15.49 6.36 7.58
C GLU A 25 -15.97 5.05 6.95
N ALA A 26 -17.07 5.09 6.18
CA ALA A 26 -17.55 3.90 5.48
C ALA A 26 -16.51 3.34 4.49
N LEU A 27 -15.77 4.20 3.80
CA LEU A 27 -14.69 3.77 2.91
C LEU A 27 -13.52 3.19 3.69
N GLU A 28 -13.15 3.80 4.82
CA GLU A 28 -12.09 3.32 5.70
C GLU A 28 -12.45 1.95 6.29
N ASP A 29 -13.66 1.78 6.83
CA ASP A 29 -14.16 0.50 7.33
C ASP A 29 -14.19 -0.58 6.24
N THR A 30 -14.57 -0.20 5.01
CA THR A 30 -14.58 -1.12 3.87
C THR A 30 -13.17 -1.61 3.55
N ILE A 31 -12.19 -0.70 3.44
CA ILE A 31 -10.81 -1.06 3.16
C ILE A 31 -10.17 -1.81 4.33
N TYR A 32 -10.50 -1.43 5.57
CA TYR A 32 -10.08 -2.14 6.77
C TYR A 32 -10.51 -3.61 6.73
N THR A 33 -11.80 -3.87 6.49
CA THR A 33 -12.33 -5.23 6.35
C THR A 33 -11.69 -5.96 5.18
N LEU A 34 -11.63 -5.31 4.01
CA LEU A 34 -11.06 -5.89 2.80
C LEU A 34 -9.59 -6.27 2.98
N ASN A 35 -8.85 -5.54 3.78
CA ASN A 35 -7.43 -5.80 4.02
C ASN A 35 -7.15 -7.23 4.53
N PHE A 36 -8.01 -7.76 5.40
CA PHE A 36 -7.89 -9.15 5.90
C PHE A 36 -8.44 -10.20 4.93
N HIS A 37 -9.24 -9.79 3.94
CA HIS A 37 -9.90 -10.69 2.99
C HIS A 37 -9.41 -10.54 1.55
N ALA A 38 -8.47 -9.62 1.29
CA ALA A 38 -8.03 -9.29 -0.07
C ALA A 38 -7.45 -10.49 -0.84
N LYS A 39 -6.87 -11.46 -0.16
CA LYS A 39 -6.37 -12.70 -0.77
C LYS A 39 -7.45 -13.60 -1.36
N ASN A 40 -8.71 -13.41 -0.95
CA ASN A 40 -9.86 -14.14 -1.48
C ASN A 40 -10.45 -13.50 -2.74
N LEU A 41 -9.92 -12.36 -3.15
CA LEU A 41 -10.32 -11.70 -4.40
C LEU A 41 -9.81 -12.50 -5.60
N SER A 42 -10.55 -12.41 -6.72
CA SER A 42 -10.05 -12.88 -8.00
C SER A 42 -8.81 -12.11 -8.42
N ALA A 43 -8.02 -12.65 -9.34
CA ALA A 43 -6.86 -11.94 -9.87
C ALA A 43 -7.27 -10.61 -10.55
N GLU A 44 -8.40 -10.58 -11.26
CA GLU A 44 -8.96 -9.39 -11.89
C GLU A 44 -9.32 -8.32 -10.85
N ASP A 45 -10.06 -8.69 -9.79
CA ASP A 45 -10.46 -7.77 -8.73
C ASP A 45 -9.24 -7.26 -7.95
N THR A 46 -8.25 -8.11 -7.71
CA THR A 46 -6.99 -7.74 -7.07
C THR A 46 -6.23 -6.68 -7.87
N ILE A 47 -6.15 -6.85 -9.20
CA ILE A 47 -5.54 -5.84 -10.07
C ILE A 47 -6.36 -4.56 -10.05
N GLY A 48 -7.69 -4.66 -10.14
CA GLY A 48 -8.61 -3.52 -10.09
C GLY A 48 -8.48 -2.74 -8.78
N LEU A 49 -8.48 -3.44 -7.65
CA LEU A 49 -8.26 -2.85 -6.33
C LEU A 49 -6.94 -2.06 -6.29
N ARG A 50 -5.84 -2.65 -6.72
CA ARG A 50 -4.51 -2.05 -6.65
C ARG A 50 -4.32 -0.88 -7.61
N LYS A 51 -4.84 -0.99 -8.84
CA LYS A 51 -4.65 0.04 -9.88
C LYS A 51 -5.59 1.23 -9.73
N TYR A 52 -6.82 1.00 -9.31
CA TYR A 52 -7.86 2.02 -9.35
C TYR A 52 -8.38 2.44 -7.98
N ILE A 53 -8.57 1.50 -7.06
CA ILE A 53 -9.18 1.81 -5.76
C ILE A 53 -8.14 2.34 -4.77
N MET A 54 -7.02 1.61 -4.58
CA MET A 54 -6.02 1.99 -3.58
C MET A 54 -5.40 3.37 -3.80
N PRO A 55 -5.07 3.82 -5.04
CA PRO A 55 -4.58 5.18 -5.25
C PRO A 55 -5.61 6.26 -4.87
N VAL A 56 -6.90 6.03 -5.18
CA VAL A 56 -7.98 6.95 -4.81
C VAL A 56 -8.19 6.97 -3.30
N TYR A 57 -8.24 5.79 -2.68
CA TYR A 57 -8.34 5.65 -1.23
C TYR A 57 -7.22 6.40 -0.52
N ASN A 58 -5.97 6.11 -0.87
CA ASN A 58 -4.81 6.78 -0.28
C ASN A 58 -4.88 8.31 -0.43
N HIS A 59 -5.35 8.80 -1.58
CA HIS A 59 -5.49 10.23 -1.79
C HIS A 59 -6.59 10.87 -0.91
N LEU A 60 -7.72 10.18 -0.75
CA LEU A 60 -8.90 10.74 -0.08
C LEU A 60 -8.89 10.55 1.44
N VAL A 61 -8.41 9.39 1.92
CA VAL A 61 -8.55 8.95 3.30
C VAL A 61 -7.25 9.13 4.10
N MET A 62 -6.07 9.14 3.44
CA MET A 62 -4.81 9.32 4.17
C MET A 62 -4.87 10.52 5.10
N PHE A 63 -4.66 10.24 6.38
CA PHE A 63 -4.70 11.24 7.44
C PHE A 63 -3.44 12.11 7.41
N VAL A 64 -3.66 13.41 7.29
CA VAL A 64 -2.63 14.43 7.52
C VAL A 64 -3.10 15.30 8.67
N PRO A 65 -2.33 15.47 9.75
CA PRO A 65 -2.74 16.30 10.87
C PRO A 65 -3.12 17.72 10.44
N TYR A 66 -4.19 18.26 11.01
CA TYR A 66 -4.69 19.61 10.71
C TYR A 66 -3.57 20.67 10.69
N ARG A 67 -2.74 20.68 11.72
CA ARG A 67 -1.63 21.62 11.84
C ARG A 67 -0.65 21.49 10.66
N SER A 68 -0.33 20.28 10.24
CA SER A 68 0.57 20.04 9.10
C SER A 68 -0.02 20.58 7.79
N VAL A 69 -1.33 20.41 7.57
CA VAL A 69 -1.99 20.96 6.37
C VAL A 69 -1.97 22.48 6.38
N ASP A 70 -2.24 23.11 7.52
CA ASP A 70 -2.22 24.56 7.68
C ASP A 70 -0.80 25.14 7.44
N GLU A 71 0.22 24.49 7.99
CA GLU A 71 1.64 24.83 7.78
C GLU A 71 2.05 24.69 6.31
N LEU A 72 1.67 23.60 5.63
CA LEU A 72 1.94 23.39 4.19
C LEU A 72 1.31 24.49 3.32
N ILE A 73 0.07 24.86 3.61
CA ILE A 73 -0.63 25.95 2.90
C ILE A 73 0.07 27.30 3.15
N ALA A 74 0.47 27.57 4.39
CA ALA A 74 1.17 28.81 4.73
C ALA A 74 2.52 28.91 4.00
N LEU A 75 3.31 27.84 3.98
CA LEU A 75 4.58 27.77 3.26
C LEU A 75 4.40 27.95 1.75
N HIS A 76 3.36 27.36 1.17
CA HIS A 76 3.04 27.53 -0.24
C HIS A 76 2.66 29.00 -0.55
N LYS A 77 1.79 29.62 0.25
CA LYS A 77 1.41 31.04 0.10
C LYS A 77 2.59 31.99 0.26
N ALA A 78 3.59 31.61 1.05
CA ALA A 78 4.84 32.34 1.20
C ALA A 78 5.85 32.11 0.05
N ASN A 79 5.52 31.29 -0.96
CA ASN A 79 6.41 30.86 -2.05
C ASN A 79 7.70 30.15 -1.56
N VAL A 80 7.63 29.46 -0.42
CA VAL A 80 8.74 28.67 0.15
C VAL A 80 8.60 27.18 -0.20
N LEU A 81 7.37 26.72 -0.41
CA LEU A 81 7.06 25.34 -0.75
C LEU A 81 6.29 25.28 -2.07
N ASP A 82 6.69 24.37 -2.94
CA ASP A 82 5.93 24.01 -4.13
C ASP A 82 5.68 22.50 -4.18
N ASN A 83 4.61 22.09 -4.87
CA ASN A 83 4.26 20.69 -5.11
C ASN A 83 4.39 20.41 -6.60
N ILE A 84 5.28 19.51 -6.95
CA ILE A 84 5.62 19.19 -8.32
C ILE A 84 5.27 17.73 -8.59
N GLU A 85 4.48 17.49 -9.63
CA GLU A 85 4.23 16.15 -10.11
C GLU A 85 5.48 15.62 -10.82
N LEU A 86 5.98 14.49 -10.31
CA LEU A 86 7.04 13.72 -10.96
C LEU A 86 6.38 12.57 -11.71
N GLY A 87 6.46 12.57 -13.04
CA GLY A 87 6.03 11.45 -13.87
C GLY A 87 6.90 10.21 -13.65
N PHE A 88 6.39 9.04 -14.05
CA PHE A 88 7.12 7.77 -13.96
C PHE A 88 8.46 7.77 -14.72
N ASP A 89 8.58 8.63 -15.74
CA ASP A 89 9.80 8.79 -16.56
C ASP A 89 10.81 9.77 -15.94
N SER A 90 10.57 10.25 -14.72
CA SER A 90 11.49 11.16 -14.07
C SER A 90 12.70 10.41 -13.53
N GLU A 91 13.88 10.94 -13.81
CA GLU A 91 15.14 10.39 -13.33
C GLU A 91 15.76 11.29 -12.27
N ILE A 92 16.18 10.71 -11.16
CA ILE A 92 16.94 11.39 -10.12
C ILE A 92 18.42 11.10 -10.35
N ARG A 93 19.18 12.16 -10.59
CA ARG A 93 20.63 12.13 -10.78
C ARG A 93 21.28 13.04 -9.75
N ASP A 94 22.60 13.01 -9.65
CA ASP A 94 23.36 13.81 -8.68
C ASP A 94 23.00 15.31 -8.73
N GLY A 95 22.29 15.77 -7.71
CA GLY A 95 21.86 17.15 -7.56
C GLY A 95 20.73 17.61 -8.49
N GLN A 96 20.16 16.71 -9.30
CA GLN A 96 19.13 17.04 -10.30
C GLN A 96 18.01 16.01 -10.40
N ILE A 97 16.81 16.50 -10.68
CA ILE A 97 15.65 15.67 -11.07
C ILE A 97 15.28 16.05 -12.49
N HIS A 98 15.41 15.11 -13.40
CA HIS A 98 15.02 15.24 -14.79
C HIS A 98 13.57 14.80 -14.96
N THR A 99 12.69 15.70 -15.35
CA THR A 99 11.30 15.42 -15.71
C THR A 99 11.13 15.56 -17.23
N GLN A 100 9.99 15.18 -17.78
CA GLN A 100 9.70 15.36 -19.21
C GLN A 100 9.82 16.81 -19.68
N ASN A 101 9.55 17.79 -18.79
CA ASN A 101 9.41 19.20 -19.17
C ASN A 101 10.48 20.11 -18.58
N LYS A 102 11.20 19.70 -17.55
CA LYS A 102 12.18 20.55 -16.86
C LYS A 102 13.21 19.75 -16.07
N ILE A 103 14.32 20.40 -15.79
CA ILE A 103 15.35 19.90 -14.86
C ILE A 103 15.25 20.74 -13.59
N LEU A 104 15.11 20.07 -12.46
CA LEU A 104 15.09 20.68 -11.13
C LEU A 104 16.43 20.43 -10.46
N GLN A 105 16.99 21.45 -9.84
CA GLN A 105 18.21 21.31 -9.03
C GLN A 105 17.84 21.23 -7.55
N TYR A 106 18.57 20.46 -6.78
CA TYR A 106 18.39 20.34 -5.34
C TYR A 106 19.74 20.25 -4.63
N ASP A 107 19.82 20.81 -3.43
CA ASP A 107 20.97 20.68 -2.54
C ASP A 107 20.83 19.46 -1.61
N LEU A 108 19.59 19.09 -1.28
CA LEU A 108 19.27 17.98 -0.42
C LEU A 108 18.03 17.24 -0.95
N LEU A 109 18.12 15.93 -1.10
CA LEU A 109 17.00 15.04 -1.42
C LEU A 109 16.65 14.19 -0.20
N ILE A 110 15.40 14.30 0.25
CA ILE A 110 14.87 13.45 1.31
C ILE A 110 13.80 12.52 0.71
N ASN A 111 14.08 11.22 0.71
CA ASN A 111 13.14 10.23 0.21
C ASN A 111 12.17 9.82 1.33
N CYS A 112 10.91 10.23 1.20
CA CYS A 112 9.81 9.96 2.13
C CYS A 112 8.67 9.15 1.49
N ILE A 113 8.93 8.42 0.39
CA ILE A 113 7.89 7.65 -0.31
C ILE A 113 7.46 6.36 0.40
N GLY A 114 7.95 6.13 1.61
CA GLY A 114 7.64 4.95 2.42
C GLY A 114 8.52 3.74 2.11
N GLN A 115 8.12 2.59 2.65
CA GLN A 115 8.84 1.34 2.46
C GLN A 115 8.48 0.71 1.11
N LYS A 116 9.50 0.27 0.36
CA LYS A 116 9.31 -0.57 -0.83
C LYS A 116 8.65 -1.89 -0.40
N ASN A 117 7.68 -2.34 -1.18
CA ASN A 117 7.21 -3.72 -1.05
C ASN A 117 8.37 -4.66 -1.36
N LEU A 118 8.56 -5.65 -0.48
CA LEU A 118 9.59 -6.67 -0.67
C LEU A 118 9.01 -7.84 -1.46
N ASN A 119 9.86 -8.52 -2.19
CA ASN A 119 9.54 -9.77 -2.88
C ASN A 119 10.15 -10.95 -2.13
N ILE A 120 9.90 -12.16 -2.59
CA ILE A 120 10.46 -13.38 -1.99
C ILE A 120 11.99 -13.36 -1.98
N GLU A 121 12.61 -12.73 -3.00
CA GLU A 121 14.06 -12.59 -3.09
C GLU A 121 14.65 -11.71 -1.99
N ASP A 122 13.85 -10.80 -1.42
CA ASP A 122 14.25 -9.92 -0.34
C ASP A 122 14.09 -10.59 1.04
N PHE A 123 13.46 -11.78 1.11
CA PHE A 123 13.26 -12.49 2.38
C PHE A 123 14.59 -12.85 3.02
N PRO A 124 14.81 -12.51 4.32
CA PRO A 124 16.15 -12.58 4.92
C PRO A 124 16.66 -14.01 5.12
N PHE A 125 15.76 -14.98 5.31
CA PHE A 125 16.13 -16.38 5.60
C PHE A 125 16.02 -17.23 4.34
N LYS A 126 17.07 -17.23 3.52
CA LYS A 126 17.09 -17.90 2.20
C LYS A 126 16.88 -19.41 2.26
N ASP A 127 17.26 -20.04 3.34
CA ASP A 127 17.09 -21.49 3.53
C ASP A 127 15.60 -21.84 3.64
N LEU A 128 14.79 -21.03 4.34
CA LEU A 128 13.34 -21.25 4.43
C LEU A 128 12.65 -21.12 3.08
N VAL A 129 13.14 -20.23 2.23
CA VAL A 129 12.64 -20.11 0.85
C VAL A 129 13.03 -21.32 0.02
N ARG A 130 14.31 -21.76 0.10
CA ARG A 130 14.82 -22.92 -0.63
C ARG A 130 14.12 -24.22 -0.24
N GLU A 131 13.75 -24.36 1.01
CA GLU A 131 13.05 -25.51 1.56
C GLU A 131 11.51 -25.41 1.46
N ASN A 132 11.01 -24.38 0.76
CA ASN A 132 9.59 -24.12 0.52
C ASN A 132 8.74 -23.89 1.79
N TYR A 133 9.35 -23.45 2.90
CA TYR A 133 8.60 -22.97 4.06
C TYR A 133 7.99 -21.58 3.83
N VAL A 134 8.54 -20.84 2.89
CA VAL A 134 8.05 -19.51 2.50
C VAL A 134 8.02 -19.43 0.98
N THR A 135 6.88 -19.07 0.43
CA THR A 135 6.67 -18.99 -1.03
C THR A 135 6.20 -17.59 -1.44
N GLN A 136 6.32 -17.27 -2.73
CA GLN A 136 5.86 -16.00 -3.29
C GLN A 136 4.34 -15.90 -3.22
N ALA A 137 3.83 -14.74 -2.80
CA ALA A 137 2.40 -14.45 -2.88
C ALA A 137 1.92 -14.51 -4.34
N SER A 138 0.90 -15.29 -4.61
CA SER A 138 0.31 -15.39 -5.94
C SER A 138 -1.18 -15.74 -5.89
N ILE A 139 -1.91 -15.36 -6.93
CA ILE A 139 -3.34 -15.69 -7.12
C ILE A 139 -3.49 -16.39 -8.47
N LYS A 140 -4.18 -17.51 -8.46
CA LYS A 140 -4.47 -18.26 -9.70
C LYS A 140 -5.46 -17.48 -10.56
N ILE A 141 -5.12 -17.31 -11.83
CA ILE A 141 -6.01 -16.73 -12.83
C ILE A 141 -6.96 -17.81 -13.33
N THR A 142 -8.23 -17.65 -13.08
CA THR A 142 -9.28 -18.61 -13.48
C THR A 142 -10.06 -18.15 -14.71
N ASN A 143 -10.07 -16.85 -14.99
CA ASN A 143 -10.80 -16.24 -16.08
C ASN A 143 -9.86 -15.44 -16.99
N SER A 144 -10.28 -15.15 -18.21
CA SER A 144 -9.55 -14.26 -19.10
C SER A 144 -9.55 -12.84 -18.52
N ILE A 145 -8.36 -12.26 -18.38
CA ILE A 145 -8.21 -10.86 -17.95
C ILE A 145 -7.75 -10.04 -19.17
N SER A 146 -8.31 -8.85 -19.32
CA SER A 146 -7.97 -7.98 -20.44
C SER A 146 -6.48 -7.55 -20.39
N GLU A 147 -5.82 -7.45 -21.54
CA GLU A 147 -4.42 -7.01 -21.63
C GLU A 147 -4.21 -5.61 -21.02
N ALA A 148 -5.17 -4.70 -21.22
CA ALA A 148 -5.10 -3.36 -20.64
C ALA A 148 -5.05 -3.38 -19.10
N LEU A 149 -5.75 -4.32 -18.47
CA LEU A 149 -5.74 -4.47 -17.03
C LEU A 149 -4.44 -5.11 -16.54
N THR A 150 -3.88 -6.07 -17.28
CA THR A 150 -2.67 -6.82 -16.90
C THR A 150 -1.35 -6.07 -17.14
N GLN A 151 -1.40 -4.96 -17.87
CA GLN A 151 -0.21 -4.15 -18.13
C GLN A 151 0.52 -3.76 -16.82
N GLY A 152 1.81 -4.09 -16.72
CA GLY A 152 2.62 -3.85 -15.52
C GLY A 152 2.40 -4.85 -14.38
N CYS A 153 1.64 -5.93 -14.60
CA CYS A 153 1.50 -7.02 -13.65
C CYS A 153 2.48 -8.16 -13.95
N SER A 154 2.95 -8.84 -12.91
CA SER A 154 3.77 -10.04 -13.04
C SER A 154 2.86 -11.25 -13.18
N ILE A 155 2.68 -11.73 -14.41
CA ILE A 155 1.84 -12.90 -14.72
C ILE A 155 2.71 -13.95 -15.40
N TYR A 156 2.69 -15.17 -14.87
CA TYR A 156 3.35 -16.32 -15.44
C TYR A 156 2.55 -17.60 -15.10
N GLU A 157 2.43 -18.53 -16.04
CA GLU A 157 1.73 -19.82 -15.89
C GLU A 157 0.33 -19.72 -15.25
N ASN A 158 -0.48 -18.74 -15.69
CA ASN A 158 -1.80 -18.46 -15.12
C ASN A 158 -1.80 -18.09 -13.62
N GLN A 159 -0.70 -17.57 -13.12
CA GLN A 159 -0.55 -17.00 -11.79
C GLN A 159 -0.31 -15.50 -11.89
N LEU A 160 -1.04 -14.72 -11.10
CA LEU A 160 -0.73 -13.32 -10.81
C LEU A 160 0.19 -13.29 -9.60
N TYR A 161 1.45 -12.91 -9.80
CA TYR A 161 2.40 -12.76 -8.71
C TYR A 161 2.23 -11.40 -8.04
N LEU A 162 2.18 -11.40 -6.73
CA LEU A 162 2.04 -10.23 -5.88
C LEU A 162 3.35 -9.98 -5.11
N PRO A 163 3.61 -8.75 -4.67
CA PRO A 163 4.71 -8.48 -3.75
C PRO A 163 4.58 -9.30 -2.46
N GLY A 164 5.70 -9.73 -1.91
CA GLY A 164 5.74 -10.39 -0.63
C GLY A 164 5.59 -11.90 -0.69
N VAL A 165 5.17 -12.47 0.42
CA VAL A 165 5.09 -13.91 0.64
C VAL A 165 3.65 -14.37 0.81
N ALA A 166 3.39 -15.63 0.47
CA ALA A 166 2.08 -16.24 0.67
C ALA A 166 1.84 -16.51 2.16
N ILE A 167 0.70 -16.06 2.65
CA ILE A 167 0.27 -16.26 4.05
C ILE A 167 -1.21 -16.67 4.10
N ASP A 168 -1.60 -17.35 5.15
CA ASP A 168 -3.00 -17.67 5.47
C ASP A 168 -3.70 -16.54 6.26
N ASP A 169 -4.92 -16.83 6.77
CA ASP A 169 -5.72 -15.87 7.55
C ASP A 169 -5.13 -15.54 8.91
N SER A 170 -4.26 -16.39 9.44
CA SER A 170 -3.55 -16.22 10.71
C SER A 170 -2.11 -15.75 10.55
N PHE A 171 -1.74 -15.28 9.36
CA PHE A 171 -0.38 -14.84 9.03
C PHE A 171 0.68 -15.93 9.05
N GLN A 172 0.31 -17.21 8.99
CA GLN A 172 1.27 -18.28 8.76
C GLN A 172 1.73 -18.28 7.30
N SER A 173 3.02 -18.47 7.07
CA SER A 173 3.54 -18.68 5.73
C SER A 173 3.00 -19.97 5.13
N LEU A 174 2.78 -19.97 3.83
CA LEU A 174 2.30 -21.11 3.08
C LEU A 174 3.44 -21.76 2.28
N SER A 175 3.47 -23.09 2.29
CA SER A 175 4.36 -23.89 1.46
C SER A 175 3.96 -23.82 -0.02
N ASP A 176 4.74 -24.45 -0.90
CA ASP A 176 4.41 -24.63 -2.32
C ASP A 176 3.12 -25.45 -2.55
N LYS A 177 2.69 -26.21 -1.57
CA LYS A 177 1.40 -26.93 -1.56
C LYS A 177 0.25 -26.12 -0.98
N MET A 178 0.48 -24.86 -0.64
CA MET A 178 -0.49 -23.98 0.04
C MET A 178 -0.89 -24.51 1.43
N GLU A 179 0.00 -25.22 2.12
CA GLU A 179 -0.18 -25.71 3.48
C GLU A 179 0.53 -24.78 4.48
N PRO A 180 -0.09 -24.48 5.65
CA PRO A 180 0.52 -23.69 6.70
C PRO A 180 1.82 -24.35 7.22
N THR A 181 2.86 -23.57 7.44
CA THR A 181 4.20 -24.05 7.80
C THR A 181 4.55 -23.91 9.29
N GLY A 182 3.68 -23.26 10.08
CA GLY A 182 3.93 -22.92 11.47
C GLY A 182 4.81 -21.68 11.66
N LEU A 183 5.23 -21.01 10.58
CA LEU A 183 6.01 -19.77 10.63
C LEU A 183 5.09 -18.57 10.43
N TYR A 184 4.99 -17.69 11.42
CA TYR A 184 4.17 -16.48 11.36
C TYR A 184 4.98 -15.29 10.85
N ILE A 185 4.41 -14.54 9.89
CA ILE A 185 5.08 -13.40 9.24
C ILE A 185 4.22 -12.14 9.39
N LEU A 186 4.65 -11.20 10.23
CA LEU A 186 4.01 -9.90 10.47
C LEU A 186 4.81 -8.72 9.89
N SER A 187 5.75 -8.99 8.99
CA SER A 187 6.54 -7.95 8.32
C SER A 187 5.71 -7.27 7.24
N ILE A 188 5.23 -6.07 7.50
CA ILE A 188 4.37 -5.30 6.57
C ILE A 188 4.90 -5.31 5.13
N PRO A 189 6.17 -5.01 4.82
CA PRO A 189 6.66 -5.02 3.44
C PRO A 189 6.55 -6.37 2.75
N LEU A 190 6.55 -7.48 3.52
CA LEU A 190 6.49 -8.84 3.00
C LEU A 190 5.06 -9.39 2.88
N ILE A 191 4.07 -8.78 3.53
CA ILE A 191 2.68 -9.29 3.49
C ILE A 191 1.73 -8.41 2.68
N ARG A 192 2.18 -7.27 2.18
CA ARG A 192 1.37 -6.35 1.35
C ARG A 192 0.79 -6.97 0.08
N GLY A 193 1.27 -8.13 -0.33
CA GLY A 193 0.66 -8.91 -1.40
C GLY A 193 -0.78 -9.27 -1.10
N PHE A 194 -1.04 -9.79 0.08
CA PHE A 194 -2.36 -10.22 0.52
C PHE A 194 -3.07 -9.22 1.44
N ASN A 195 -2.31 -8.33 2.10
CA ASN A 195 -2.83 -7.29 2.98
C ASN A 195 -2.40 -5.90 2.48
N PRO A 196 -3.08 -5.34 1.46
CA PRO A 196 -2.59 -4.18 0.70
C PRO A 196 -2.45 -2.90 1.51
N ASP A 197 -3.22 -2.75 2.59
CA ASP A 197 -3.25 -1.55 3.44
C ASP A 197 -2.96 -1.87 4.92
N LEU A 198 -2.21 -2.93 5.21
CA LEU A 198 -1.85 -3.22 6.58
C LEU A 198 -0.88 -2.14 7.10
N SER A 199 -1.44 -1.16 7.80
CA SER A 199 -0.70 -0.04 8.39
C SER A 199 -1.41 0.48 9.64
N GLY A 200 -0.64 1.14 10.51
CA GLY A 200 -1.18 1.68 11.76
C GLY A 200 -1.31 0.66 12.90
N LEU A 201 -1.35 1.18 14.12
CA LEU A 201 -1.38 0.36 15.33
C LEU A 201 -2.63 -0.52 15.48
N PRO A 202 -3.85 -0.06 15.13
CA PRO A 202 -5.04 -0.91 15.23
C PRO A 202 -4.94 -2.18 14.39
N LEU A 203 -4.62 -2.04 13.10
CA LEU A 203 -4.48 -3.20 12.20
C LEU A 203 -3.38 -4.17 12.62
N LEU A 204 -2.27 -3.63 13.17
CA LEU A 204 -1.18 -4.47 13.69
C LEU A 204 -1.59 -5.20 14.97
N ASN A 205 -2.42 -4.58 15.81
CA ASN A 205 -2.96 -5.23 16.99
C ASN A 205 -3.87 -6.40 16.60
N ASP A 206 -4.80 -6.18 15.67
CA ASP A 206 -5.72 -7.23 15.21
C ASP A 206 -4.96 -8.38 14.53
N ALA A 207 -3.94 -8.07 13.73
CA ALA A 207 -3.06 -9.08 13.15
C ALA A 207 -2.32 -9.90 14.23
N ALA A 208 -1.87 -9.25 15.31
CA ALA A 208 -1.21 -9.92 16.41
C ALA A 208 -2.19 -10.81 17.21
N GLU A 209 -3.43 -10.35 17.42
CA GLU A 209 -4.49 -11.15 18.05
C GLU A 209 -4.80 -12.41 17.24
N LEU A 210 -4.96 -12.29 15.91
CA LEU A 210 -5.16 -13.45 15.03
C LEU A 210 -4.03 -14.47 15.12
N VAL A 211 -2.78 -14.02 15.24
CA VAL A 211 -1.63 -14.92 15.45
C VAL A 211 -1.72 -15.61 16.80
N ILE A 212 -1.99 -14.87 17.88
CA ILE A 212 -2.06 -15.40 19.25
C ILE A 212 -3.17 -16.45 19.36
N ASP A 213 -4.34 -16.18 18.81
CA ASP A 213 -5.49 -17.09 18.85
C ASP A 213 -5.22 -18.40 18.08
N ASN A 214 -4.31 -18.36 17.10
CA ASN A 214 -3.97 -19.54 16.30
C ASN A 214 -2.83 -20.36 16.90
N ILE A 215 -2.02 -19.80 17.80
CA ILE A 215 -0.94 -20.51 18.50
C ILE A 215 -1.49 -21.33 19.69
N GLN A 216 -2.64 -20.98 20.22
CA GLN A 216 -3.28 -21.67 21.34
C GLN A 216 -4.01 -22.95 20.91
#